data_fcce3641c24ed97ad6f17129ef760268
#
_entry.id   fcce3641c24ed97ad6f17129ef760268
#
_cell.length_a   1.000
_cell.length_b   1.000
_cell.length_c   1.000
_cell.angle_alpha   90.00
_cell.angle_beta   90.00
_cell.angle_gamma   90.00
#
_symmetry.space_group_name_H-M   'P 1'
#
loop_
_entity.id
_entity.type
_entity.pdbx_description
1 polymer ?
#
loop_
_entity_poly.entity_id
_entity_poly.type
_entity_poly.pdbx_seq_one_letter_code
_entity_poly.pdbx_strand_id
1 'polypeptide(L)'
;GAKDLFHTGQLRRRLREHLASYARGPGLLEELLLRAPQPLRDGLLGDLHRVDPDAARRIRRAVPSFRDLARADENSLRLCLSVLSTADLVRALYDFDPAPREKMLESLPILLREEIREQLRSFVPDSMESVETARSRITARWRRLERDGRVSSLLSASADSA
;
A
#
# COMPACT_ATOMS: atom_id res chain seq x y z
N GLY A 1 19.09 12.83 -1.70
CA GLY A 1 20.21 13.50 -1.06
C GLY A 1 20.81 12.70 0.10
N ALA A 2 21.92 13.18 0.67
CA ALA A 2 22.59 12.51 1.78
C ALA A 2 21.70 12.35 3.02
N LYS A 3 20.74 13.27 3.23
CA LYS A 3 19.77 13.20 4.34
C LYS A 3 18.80 12.04 4.18
N ASP A 4 18.39 11.72 2.96
CA ASP A 4 17.45 10.62 2.69
C ASP A 4 18.13 9.26 2.89
N LEU A 5 19.39 9.13 2.45
CA LEU A 5 20.21 7.94 2.69
C LEU A 5 20.48 7.71 4.19
N PHE A 6 20.75 8.78 4.94
CA PHE A 6 20.96 8.72 6.37
C PHE A 6 19.68 8.33 7.12
N HIS A 7 18.54 8.90 6.72
CA HIS A 7 17.25 8.59 7.31
C HIS A 7 16.84 7.13 7.03
N THR A 8 17.07 6.66 5.82
CA THR A 8 16.85 5.26 5.41
C THR A 8 17.74 4.32 6.22
N GLY A 9 19.02 4.66 6.43
CA GLY A 9 19.95 3.89 7.22
C GLY A 9 19.54 3.79 8.69
N GLN A 10 19.07 4.88 9.29
CA GLN A 10 18.54 4.88 10.65
C GLN A 10 17.28 4.04 10.79
N LEU A 11 16.37 4.12 9.82
CA LEU A 11 15.14 3.32 9.81
C LEU A 11 15.46 1.82 9.70
N ARG A 12 16.39 1.45 8.84
CA ARG A 12 16.88 0.06 8.72
C ARG A 12 17.50 -0.44 10.01
N ARG A 13 18.31 0.39 10.68
CA ARG A 13 18.92 0.06 11.96
C ARG A 13 17.85 -0.16 13.03
N ARG A 14 16.89 0.76 13.16
CA ARG A 14 15.78 0.63 14.10
C ARG A 14 14.97 -0.63 13.86
N LEU A 15 14.71 -0.97 12.60
CA LEU A 15 13.99 -2.19 12.25
C LEU A 15 14.78 -3.44 12.60
N ARG A 16 16.11 -3.45 12.39
CA ARG A 16 16.96 -4.57 12.83
C ARG A 16 16.96 -4.73 14.34
N GLU A 17 17.02 -3.64 15.10
CA GLU A 17 16.93 -3.65 16.56
C GLU A 17 15.57 -4.16 17.04
N HIS A 18 14.50 -3.77 16.33
CA HIS A 18 13.12 -4.21 16.65
C HIS A 18 12.83 -5.63 16.16
N LEU A 19 13.56 -6.15 15.18
CA LEU A 19 13.44 -7.55 14.74
C LEU A 19 13.74 -8.53 15.89
N ALA A 20 14.64 -8.19 16.78
CA ALA A 20 14.93 -8.98 17.97
C ALA A 20 13.75 -8.96 18.95
N SER A 21 12.95 -7.92 18.96
CA SER A 21 11.74 -7.79 19.80
C SER A 21 10.46 -8.21 19.09
N TYR A 22 10.55 -8.57 17.81
CA TYR A 22 9.40 -8.95 16.97
C TYR A 22 8.62 -10.16 17.50
N ALA A 23 9.29 -11.03 18.24
CA ALA A 23 8.66 -12.17 18.91
C ALA A 23 7.58 -11.75 19.93
N ARG A 24 7.52 -10.46 20.30
CA ARG A 24 6.60 -9.94 21.32
C ARG A 24 5.35 -9.25 20.77
N GLY A 25 5.24 -9.04 19.44
CA GLY A 25 4.05 -8.46 18.82
C GLY A 25 4.28 -8.01 17.39
N PRO A 26 3.52 -8.56 16.42
CA PRO A 26 3.65 -8.23 15.01
C PRO A 26 3.15 -6.83 14.62
N GLY A 27 2.32 -6.19 15.46
CA GLY A 27 1.60 -4.97 15.10
C GLY A 27 2.47 -3.75 14.84
N LEU A 28 3.54 -3.54 15.63
CA LEU A 28 4.37 -2.34 15.50
C LEU A 28 5.19 -2.34 14.19
N LEU A 29 5.76 -3.48 13.83
CA LEU A 29 6.54 -3.62 12.60
C LEU A 29 5.63 -3.48 11.36
N GLU A 30 4.44 -4.05 11.40
CA GLU A 30 3.44 -3.90 10.35
C GLU A 30 3.04 -2.43 10.16
N GLU A 31 2.79 -1.69 11.24
CA GLU A 31 2.46 -0.27 11.17
C GLU A 31 3.59 0.57 10.59
N LEU A 32 4.83 0.29 10.97
CA LEU A 32 6.00 0.98 10.42
C LEU A 32 6.13 0.73 8.92
N LEU A 33 5.93 -0.52 8.49
CA LEU A 33 5.99 -0.88 7.07
C LEU A 33 4.85 -0.28 6.27
N LEU A 34 3.65 -0.17 6.84
CA LEU A 34 2.52 0.50 6.19
C LEU A 34 2.80 1.96 5.90
N ARG A 35 3.51 2.64 6.79
CA ARG A 35 3.86 4.06 6.64
C ARG A 35 5.06 4.29 5.72
N ALA A 36 5.86 3.26 5.48
CA ALA A 36 7.03 3.38 4.61
C ALA A 36 6.61 3.43 3.13
N PRO A 37 7.27 4.27 2.30
CA PRO A 37 7.11 4.21 0.85
C PRO A 37 7.45 2.82 0.31
N GLN A 38 6.81 2.42 -0.79
CA GLN A 38 6.96 1.06 -1.33
C GLN A 38 8.42 0.64 -1.57
N PRO A 39 9.30 1.46 -2.16
CA PRO A 39 10.70 1.06 -2.35
C PRO A 39 11.43 0.78 -1.04
N LEU A 40 11.17 1.58 0.00
CA LEU A 40 11.74 1.37 1.33
C LEU A 40 11.18 0.09 1.97
N ARG A 41 9.88 -0.12 1.85
CA ARG A 41 9.22 -1.34 2.34
C ARG A 41 9.81 -2.59 1.72
N ASP A 42 10.00 -2.60 0.40
CA ASP A 42 10.58 -3.73 -0.32
C ASP A 42 12.01 -4.01 0.12
N GLY A 43 12.81 -2.96 0.32
CA GLY A 43 14.16 -3.08 0.85
C GLY A 43 14.20 -3.68 2.25
N LEU A 44 13.31 -3.22 3.13
CA LEU A 44 13.21 -3.71 4.51
C LEU A 44 12.74 -5.17 4.57
N LEU A 45 11.76 -5.53 3.73
CA LEU A 45 11.29 -6.91 3.63
C LEU A 45 12.36 -7.83 3.05
N GLY A 46 13.18 -7.33 2.11
CA GLY A 46 14.32 -8.05 1.59
C GLY A 46 15.38 -8.31 2.66
N ASP A 47 15.67 -7.31 3.49
CA ASP A 47 16.62 -7.45 4.62
C ASP A 47 16.08 -8.45 5.66
N LEU A 48 14.79 -8.38 5.97
CA LEU A 48 14.15 -9.32 6.88
C LEU A 48 14.16 -10.74 6.32
N HIS A 49 13.94 -10.91 5.03
CA HIS A 49 13.96 -12.22 4.37
C HIS A 49 15.32 -12.91 4.50
N ARG A 50 16.42 -12.17 4.52
CA ARG A 50 17.77 -12.73 4.71
C ARG A 50 17.97 -13.26 6.12
N VAL A 51 17.33 -12.65 7.12
CA VAL A 51 17.47 -13.02 8.54
C VAL A 51 16.42 -14.06 8.94
N ASP A 52 15.17 -13.85 8.53
CA ASP A 52 14.05 -14.73 8.86
C ASP A 52 13.04 -14.74 7.70
N PRO A 53 13.19 -15.69 6.75
CA PRO A 53 12.30 -15.79 5.59
C PRO A 53 10.84 -16.00 5.94
N ASP A 54 10.55 -16.73 7.02
CA ASP A 54 9.16 -17.01 7.44
C ASP A 54 8.49 -15.77 7.99
N ALA A 55 9.20 -14.97 8.79
CA ALA A 55 8.70 -13.69 9.28
C ALA A 55 8.43 -12.72 8.13
N ALA A 56 9.33 -12.65 7.15
CA ALA A 56 9.16 -11.81 5.97
C ALA A 56 7.90 -12.20 5.19
N ARG A 57 7.65 -13.48 5.00
CA ARG A 57 6.44 -13.97 4.32
C ARG A 57 5.17 -13.62 5.08
N ARG A 58 5.17 -13.80 6.40
CA ARG A 58 4.02 -13.44 7.25
C ARG A 58 3.70 -11.95 7.15
N ILE A 59 4.73 -11.10 7.20
CA ILE A 59 4.56 -9.65 7.11
C ILE A 59 4.07 -9.23 5.72
N ARG A 60 4.60 -9.81 4.65
CA ARG A 60 4.12 -9.52 3.29
C ARG A 60 2.65 -9.84 3.12
N ARG A 61 2.15 -10.89 3.76
CA ARG A 61 0.74 -11.26 3.74
C ARG A 61 -0.11 -10.30 4.57
N ALA A 62 0.42 -9.86 5.72
CA ALA A 62 -0.29 -8.98 6.65
C ALA A 62 -0.31 -7.52 6.18
N VAL A 63 0.70 -7.09 5.41
CA VAL A 63 0.83 -5.71 4.91
C VAL A 63 0.62 -5.71 3.39
N PRO A 64 -0.61 -5.39 2.94
CA PRO A 64 -0.88 -5.36 1.51
C PRO A 64 -0.15 -4.20 0.84
N SER A 65 0.21 -4.40 -0.42
CA SER A 65 0.65 -3.32 -1.31
C SER A 65 -0.57 -2.67 -1.95
N PHE A 66 -0.39 -1.48 -2.54
CA PHE A 66 -1.46 -0.81 -3.28
C PHE A 66 -2.06 -1.70 -4.37
N ARG A 67 -1.24 -2.48 -5.06
CA ARG A 67 -1.67 -3.43 -6.09
C ARG A 67 -2.63 -4.49 -5.54
N ASP A 68 -2.40 -4.95 -4.33
CA ASP A 68 -3.23 -5.98 -3.70
C ASP A 68 -4.67 -5.53 -3.48
N LEU A 69 -4.91 -4.22 -3.38
CA LEU A 69 -6.26 -3.67 -3.23
C LEU A 69 -7.17 -4.04 -4.40
N ALA A 70 -6.62 -4.27 -5.59
CA ALA A 70 -7.38 -4.69 -6.76
C ALA A 70 -8.04 -6.07 -6.61
N ARG A 71 -7.63 -6.86 -5.64
CA ARG A 71 -8.28 -8.16 -5.31
C ARG A 71 -9.55 -8.00 -4.49
N ALA A 72 -9.77 -6.81 -3.93
CA ALA A 72 -10.93 -6.55 -3.08
C ALA A 72 -12.22 -6.54 -3.89
N ASP A 73 -13.34 -6.78 -3.22
CA ASP A 73 -14.64 -6.64 -3.81
C ASP A 73 -14.96 -5.17 -4.13
N GLU A 74 -15.87 -4.96 -5.06
CA GLU A 74 -16.23 -3.64 -5.55
C GLU A 74 -16.73 -2.70 -4.45
N ASN A 75 -17.57 -3.20 -3.53
CA ASN A 75 -18.11 -2.40 -2.43
C ASN A 75 -17.02 -1.93 -1.47
N SER A 76 -16.08 -2.81 -1.12
CA SER A 76 -14.94 -2.47 -0.26
C SER A 76 -14.02 -1.45 -0.91
N LEU A 77 -13.72 -1.61 -2.21
CA LEU A 77 -12.95 -0.64 -2.98
C LEU A 77 -13.62 0.73 -3.01
N ARG A 78 -14.92 0.75 -3.28
CA ARG A 78 -15.71 2.01 -3.29
C ARG A 78 -15.64 2.70 -1.93
N LEU A 79 -15.82 1.97 -0.85
CA LEU A 79 -15.75 2.51 0.50
C LEU A 79 -14.37 3.12 0.81
N CYS A 80 -13.31 2.47 0.36
CA CYS A 80 -11.95 2.95 0.57
C CYS A 80 -11.61 4.17 -0.30
N LEU A 81 -11.96 4.12 -1.58
CA LEU A 81 -11.47 5.07 -2.58
C LEU A 81 -12.35 6.31 -2.73
N SER A 82 -13.68 6.20 -2.56
CA SER A 82 -14.61 7.29 -2.87
C SER A 82 -14.52 8.51 -1.98
N VAL A 83 -13.91 8.40 -0.81
CA VAL A 83 -13.72 9.53 0.13
C VAL A 83 -12.38 10.27 -0.09
N LEU A 84 -11.54 9.73 -0.97
CA LEU A 84 -10.25 10.34 -1.29
C LEU A 84 -10.44 11.46 -2.31
N SER A 85 -9.51 12.42 -2.32
CA SER A 85 -9.54 13.48 -3.32
C SER A 85 -9.23 12.94 -4.71
N THR A 86 -9.81 13.55 -5.74
CA THR A 86 -9.49 13.21 -7.13
C THR A 86 -7.98 13.31 -7.40
N ALA A 87 -7.34 14.34 -6.86
CA ALA A 87 -5.89 14.54 -7.01
C ALA A 87 -5.08 13.37 -6.44
N ASP A 88 -5.45 12.85 -5.27
CA ASP A 88 -4.75 11.70 -4.66
C ASP A 88 -4.97 10.43 -5.47
N LEU A 89 -6.18 10.22 -5.99
CA LEU A 89 -6.49 9.06 -6.83
C LEU A 89 -5.74 9.10 -8.16
N VAL A 90 -5.69 10.25 -8.81
CA VAL A 90 -4.92 10.45 -10.06
C VAL A 90 -3.44 10.16 -9.82
N ARG A 91 -2.89 10.69 -8.73
CA ARG A 91 -1.48 10.49 -8.38
C ARG A 91 -1.17 9.02 -8.12
N ALA A 92 -2.00 8.33 -7.35
CA ALA A 92 -1.81 6.92 -7.03
C ALA A 92 -1.95 6.01 -8.25
N LEU A 93 -2.82 6.35 -9.20
CA LEU A 93 -3.06 5.55 -10.40
C LEU A 93 -2.13 5.88 -11.56
N TYR A 94 -1.28 6.89 -11.38
CA TYR A 94 -0.30 7.27 -12.41
C TYR A 94 0.66 6.11 -12.70
N ASP A 95 0.84 5.81 -14.00
CA ASP A 95 1.73 4.74 -14.48
C ASP A 95 1.50 3.39 -13.76
N PHE A 96 0.25 3.09 -13.46
CA PHE A 96 -0.13 1.85 -12.81
C PHE A 96 -0.59 0.82 -13.84
N ASP A 97 -0.43 -0.46 -13.52
CA ASP A 97 -0.82 -1.55 -14.42
C ASP A 97 -2.29 -1.42 -14.86
N PRO A 98 -2.59 -1.56 -16.16
CA PRO A 98 -3.94 -1.33 -16.67
C PRO A 98 -5.04 -2.17 -16.03
N ALA A 99 -4.82 -3.47 -15.83
CA ALA A 99 -5.85 -4.36 -15.29
C ALA A 99 -6.26 -4.00 -13.86
N PRO A 100 -5.36 -3.87 -12.87
CA PRO A 100 -5.75 -3.43 -11.53
C PRO A 100 -6.25 -1.98 -11.51
N ARG A 101 -5.71 -1.10 -12.34
CA ARG A 101 -6.19 0.29 -12.45
C ARG A 101 -7.65 0.34 -12.88
N GLU A 102 -8.02 -0.38 -13.93
CA GLU A 102 -9.39 -0.40 -14.41
C GLU A 102 -10.36 -0.99 -13.38
N LYS A 103 -9.95 -2.03 -12.67
CA LYS A 103 -10.76 -2.60 -11.61
C LYS A 103 -11.04 -1.59 -10.49
N MET A 104 -10.04 -0.82 -10.09
CA MET A 104 -10.20 0.25 -9.09
C MET A 104 -11.11 1.36 -9.59
N LEU A 105 -10.95 1.78 -10.85
CA LEU A 105 -11.79 2.81 -11.46
C LEU A 105 -13.25 2.36 -11.58
N GLU A 106 -13.48 1.11 -11.97
CA GLU A 106 -14.84 0.55 -12.10
C GLU A 106 -15.59 0.51 -10.76
N SER A 107 -14.89 0.49 -9.63
CA SER A 107 -15.52 0.56 -8.30
C SER A 107 -16.07 1.94 -7.97
N LEU A 108 -15.64 2.98 -8.67
CA LEU A 108 -16.01 4.37 -8.41
C LEU A 108 -17.27 4.80 -9.15
N PRO A 109 -17.99 5.81 -8.64
CA PRO A 109 -19.11 6.42 -9.40
C PRO A 109 -18.64 6.89 -10.77
N ILE A 110 -19.50 6.78 -11.75
CA ILE A 110 -19.16 7.02 -13.17
C ILE A 110 -18.56 8.42 -13.42
N LEU A 111 -19.10 9.45 -12.79
CA LEU A 111 -18.60 10.82 -12.98
C LEU A 111 -17.18 10.99 -12.44
N LEU A 112 -16.89 10.43 -11.26
CA LEU A 112 -15.57 10.46 -10.66
C LEU A 112 -14.58 9.64 -11.49
N ARG A 113 -15.01 8.48 -11.96
CA ARG A 113 -14.20 7.60 -12.84
C ARG A 113 -13.76 8.34 -14.10
N GLU A 114 -14.69 8.99 -14.78
CA GLU A 114 -14.42 9.72 -16.02
C GLU A 114 -13.50 10.93 -15.78
N GLU A 115 -13.72 11.64 -14.68
CA GLU A 115 -12.86 12.75 -14.28
C GLU A 115 -11.41 12.28 -14.03
N ILE A 116 -11.24 11.18 -13.33
CA ILE A 116 -9.91 10.61 -13.08
C ILE A 116 -9.25 10.18 -14.39
N ARG A 117 -9.97 9.51 -15.28
CA ARG A 117 -9.45 9.10 -16.60
C ARG A 117 -8.98 10.30 -17.41
N GLU A 118 -9.77 11.37 -17.41
CA GLU A 118 -9.41 12.59 -18.13
C GLU A 118 -8.14 13.23 -17.57
N GLN A 119 -8.05 13.33 -16.24
CA GLN A 119 -6.87 13.89 -15.60
C GLN A 119 -5.61 13.02 -15.81
N LEU A 120 -5.75 11.71 -15.82
CA LEU A 120 -4.63 10.79 -16.04
C LEU A 120 -3.97 10.96 -17.41
N ARG A 121 -4.70 11.44 -18.42
CA ARG A 121 -4.16 11.63 -19.77
C ARG A 121 -3.05 12.67 -19.83
N SER A 122 -3.12 13.69 -19.00
CA SER A 122 -2.17 14.81 -19.01
C SER A 122 -1.40 14.96 -17.71
N PHE A 123 -1.65 14.10 -16.73
CA PHE A 123 -1.02 14.21 -15.42
C PHE A 123 0.46 13.87 -15.48
N VAL A 124 1.28 14.75 -14.88
CA VAL A 124 2.70 14.52 -14.67
C VAL A 124 2.97 14.75 -13.17
N PRO A 125 3.45 13.75 -12.44
CA PRO A 125 3.72 13.92 -11.01
C PRO A 125 4.98 14.77 -10.79
N ASP A 126 5.04 15.43 -9.64
CA ASP A 126 6.23 16.18 -9.23
C ASP A 126 7.44 15.25 -9.04
N SER A 127 7.17 14.03 -8.55
CA SER A 127 8.17 12.99 -8.34
C SER A 127 7.49 11.62 -8.22
N MET A 128 8.22 10.55 -8.46
CA MET A 128 7.72 9.20 -8.20
C MET A 128 7.53 8.95 -6.70
N GLU A 129 8.27 9.63 -5.85
CA GLU A 129 8.06 9.60 -4.41
C GLU A 129 6.66 10.09 -4.02
N SER A 130 6.16 11.14 -4.66
CA SER A 130 4.80 11.64 -4.41
C SER A 130 3.73 10.62 -4.81
N VAL A 131 3.96 9.88 -5.89
CA VAL A 131 3.09 8.78 -6.32
C VAL A 131 3.06 7.66 -5.27
N GLU A 132 4.22 7.23 -4.82
CA GLU A 132 4.35 6.18 -3.81
C GLU A 132 3.76 6.61 -2.45
N THR A 133 3.90 7.89 -2.10
CA THR A 133 3.27 8.44 -0.89
C THR A 133 1.75 8.38 -0.98
N ALA A 134 1.17 8.74 -2.11
CA ALA A 134 -0.26 8.64 -2.34
C ALA A 134 -0.76 7.19 -2.22
N ARG A 135 -0.05 6.26 -2.84
CA ARG A 135 -0.36 4.81 -2.76
C ARG A 135 -0.30 4.30 -1.32
N SER A 136 0.71 4.70 -0.57
CA SER A 136 0.88 4.29 0.84
C SER A 136 -0.24 4.82 1.73
N ARG A 137 -0.69 6.05 1.51
CA ARG A 137 -1.83 6.63 2.25
C ARG A 137 -3.12 5.85 2.01
N ILE A 138 -3.37 5.45 0.78
CA ILE A 138 -4.55 4.66 0.43
C ILE A 138 -4.47 3.27 1.07
N THR A 139 -3.33 2.63 1.01
CA THR A 139 -3.10 1.33 1.63
C THR A 139 -3.27 1.39 3.16
N ALA A 140 -2.78 2.44 3.80
CA ALA A 140 -2.95 2.66 5.24
C ALA A 140 -4.43 2.86 5.61
N ARG A 141 -5.19 3.58 4.76
CA ARG A 141 -6.64 3.72 4.93
C ARG A 141 -7.35 2.38 4.82
N TRP A 142 -7.00 1.58 3.81
CA TRP A 142 -7.54 0.22 3.66
C TRP A 142 -7.33 -0.60 4.93
N ARG A 143 -6.12 -0.57 5.47
CA ARG A 143 -5.76 -1.33 6.66
C ARG A 143 -6.58 -0.92 7.89
N ARG A 144 -6.87 0.37 8.03
CA ARG A 144 -7.76 0.86 9.10
C ARG A 144 -9.20 0.34 8.93
N LEU A 145 -9.72 0.39 7.71
CA LEU A 145 -11.05 -0.13 7.41
C LEU A 145 -11.15 -1.64 7.67
N GLU A 146 -10.10 -2.37 7.35
CA GLU A 146 -10.00 -3.80 7.61
C GLU A 146 -10.01 -4.10 9.12
N ARG A 147 -9.24 -3.36 9.90
CA ARG A 147 -9.24 -3.48 11.37
C ARG A 147 -10.60 -3.17 11.99
N ASP A 148 -11.30 -2.19 11.44
CA ASP A 148 -12.63 -1.80 11.90
C ASP A 148 -13.74 -2.73 11.40
N GLY A 149 -13.39 -3.76 10.64
CA GLY A 149 -14.35 -4.72 10.08
C GLY A 149 -15.24 -4.15 8.99
N ARG A 150 -14.89 -3.01 8.38
CA ARG A 150 -15.69 -2.31 7.37
C ARG A 150 -15.43 -2.80 5.95
N VAL A 151 -14.33 -3.46 5.73
CA VAL A 151 -13.96 -4.11 4.46
C VAL A 151 -13.52 -5.54 4.73
N SER A 152 -13.67 -6.41 3.73
CA SER A 152 -13.22 -7.79 3.82
C SER A 152 -11.69 -7.86 3.83
N SER A 153 -11.14 -8.83 4.56
CA SER A 153 -9.70 -9.05 4.57
C SER A 153 -9.20 -9.53 3.21
N LEU A 154 -8.11 -8.93 2.73
CA LEU A 154 -7.44 -9.37 1.50
C LEU A 154 -6.85 -10.77 1.63
N LEU A 155 -6.54 -11.20 2.85
CA LEU A 155 -6.06 -12.56 3.13
C LEU A 155 -7.14 -13.61 2.87
N SER A 156 -8.39 -13.34 3.25
CA SER A 156 -9.51 -14.26 2.98
C SER A 156 -9.86 -14.31 1.50
N ALA A 157 -9.74 -13.19 0.78
CA ALA A 157 -9.95 -13.16 -0.67
C ALA A 157 -8.92 -14.00 -1.44
N SER A 158 -7.69 -14.12 -0.94
CA SER A 158 -6.66 -14.98 -1.54
C SER A 158 -6.93 -16.45 -1.33
N ALA A 159 -7.58 -16.84 -0.23
CA ALA A 159 -7.93 -18.23 0.06
C ALA A 159 -9.08 -18.73 -0.84
N ASP A 160 -10.01 -17.85 -1.21
CA ASP A 160 -11.14 -18.16 -2.09
C ASP A 160 -10.73 -18.25 -3.57
N SER A 161 -9.55 -17.77 -3.93
CA SER A 161 -9.01 -17.80 -5.31
C SER A 161 -8.13 -19.00 -5.60
N ALA A 162 -7.85 -19.78 -4.60
CA ALA A 162 -7.08 -21.03 -4.69
C ALA A 162 -8.00 -22.23 -4.75
#